data_4d9583c58daa5b0fb4ea92a8f144c870
#
_entry.id   4d9583c58daa5b0fb4ea92a8f144c870
#
_cell.length_a   1.000
_cell.length_b   1.000
_cell.length_c   1.000
_cell.angle_alpha   90.00
_cell.angle_beta   90.00
_cell.angle_gamma   90.00
#
_symmetry.space_group_name_H-M   'P 1'
#
loop_
_entity.id
_entity.type
_entity.pdbx_description
1 polymer ?
#
loop_
_entity_poly.entity_id
_entity_poly.type
_entity_poly.pdbx_seq_one_letter_code
_entity_poly.pdbx_strand_id
1 'polypeptide(L)'
;MKKEIDLTEVRRICAEYQIEIKDLKSITGSFGKQIFLINQALLLRVSETPMTLEQDKFRRVATLDFVPKIIHTGVLQREAGPIYYTLLTLLPGDDFISVYRETTEAQQRQLGRDIAVFLDTLHEFSGTAYDIGLYVPALAHFSGTWREGHHEYWELLRQESEKAHLRSESIQVFERAYRFLQASSAVLEYQTGPKLLHNDFHPRNMLLHQGRFSGVIDWECSQYGEADFELCHLIHWCLYPPKPDIDLREFLRALFEASPTCAQVPDLAQRLTLYQIEHEIQQINWQGSEAESLRVPRLVRWMDGGVDELFANLDVDGRGG
;
A
#
# COMPACT_ATOMS: atom_id res chain seq x y z
N MET A 1 -7.34 28.41 -6.62
CA MET A 1 -6.82 28.28 -5.25
C MET A 1 -7.80 27.39 -4.49
N LYS A 2 -7.38 26.19 -4.06
CA LYS A 2 -8.17 25.38 -3.12
C LYS A 2 -8.28 26.16 -1.80
N LYS A 3 -9.49 26.34 -1.32
CA LYS A 3 -9.71 27.04 -0.06
C LYS A 3 -9.41 26.05 1.07
N GLU A 4 -8.41 26.33 1.89
CA GLU A 4 -8.13 25.51 3.07
C GLU A 4 -9.39 25.43 3.95
N ILE A 5 -9.64 24.24 4.49
CA ILE A 5 -10.69 24.03 5.48
C ILE A 5 -10.23 24.68 6.78
N ASP A 6 -11.04 25.60 7.28
CA ASP A 6 -10.68 26.34 8.48
C ASP A 6 -11.05 25.62 9.78
N LEU A 7 -10.45 26.04 10.86
CA LEU A 7 -10.69 25.44 12.19
C LEU A 7 -12.12 25.65 12.67
N THR A 8 -12.85 26.62 12.13
CA THR A 8 -14.27 26.86 12.46
C THR A 8 -15.13 25.74 11.90
N GLU A 9 -14.85 25.28 10.69
CA GLU A 9 -15.53 24.14 10.04
C GLU A 9 -15.29 22.84 10.82
N VAL A 10 -14.04 22.60 11.26
CA VAL A 10 -13.68 21.47 12.13
C VAL A 10 -14.49 21.52 13.45
N ARG A 11 -14.56 22.70 14.07
CA ARG A 11 -15.35 22.88 15.32
C ARG A 11 -16.84 22.62 15.12
N ARG A 12 -17.40 23.01 13.96
CA ARG A 12 -18.80 22.73 13.63
C ARG A 12 -19.06 21.22 13.51
N ILE A 13 -18.17 20.48 12.81
CA ILE A 13 -18.27 19.01 12.70
C ILE A 13 -18.22 18.37 14.09
N CYS A 14 -17.25 18.76 14.93
CA CYS A 14 -17.13 18.23 16.28
C CYS A 14 -18.37 18.51 17.14
N ALA A 15 -18.94 19.70 17.02
CA ALA A 15 -20.13 20.09 17.78
C ALA A 15 -21.37 19.26 17.43
N GLU A 16 -21.54 18.84 16.16
CA GLU A 16 -22.63 17.95 15.73
C GLU A 16 -22.63 16.63 16.52
N TYR A 17 -21.44 16.16 16.94
CA TYR A 17 -21.28 14.91 17.69
C TYR A 17 -20.96 15.13 19.17
N GLN A 18 -21.14 16.34 19.68
CA GLN A 18 -20.87 16.69 21.08
C GLN A 18 -19.42 16.42 21.51
N ILE A 19 -18.48 16.52 20.57
CA ILE A 19 -17.04 16.34 20.84
C ILE A 19 -16.48 17.68 21.33
N GLU A 20 -16.11 17.72 22.61
CA GLU A 20 -15.37 18.86 23.19
C GLU A 20 -13.94 18.87 22.67
N ILE A 21 -13.49 19.95 22.04
CA ILE A 21 -12.13 20.11 21.54
C ILE A 21 -11.28 20.76 22.63
N LYS A 22 -10.37 19.98 23.21
CA LYS A 22 -9.34 20.43 24.17
C LYS A 22 -8.01 20.70 23.48
N ASP A 23 -7.68 19.87 22.47
CA ASP A 23 -6.48 19.99 21.65
C ASP A 23 -6.84 19.74 20.18
N LEU A 24 -6.30 20.54 19.26
CA LEU A 24 -6.56 20.44 17.83
C LEU A 24 -5.29 20.76 17.04
N LYS A 25 -4.79 19.81 16.28
CA LYS A 25 -3.60 19.94 15.45
C LYS A 25 -3.93 19.59 14.00
N SER A 26 -3.56 20.45 13.05
CA SER A 26 -3.56 20.10 11.63
C SER A 26 -2.35 19.24 11.31
N ILE A 27 -2.59 18.16 10.55
CA ILE A 27 -1.56 17.26 10.02
C ILE A 27 -1.60 17.39 8.50
N THR A 28 -0.43 17.38 7.85
CA THR A 28 -0.37 17.42 6.40
C THR A 28 -1.00 16.15 5.82
N GLY A 29 -2.06 16.31 5.06
CA GLY A 29 -2.72 15.22 4.35
C GLY A 29 -2.17 15.03 2.93
N SER A 30 -2.45 13.88 2.33
CA SER A 30 -2.15 13.54 0.94
C SER A 30 -3.38 13.69 0.03
N PHE A 31 -3.16 13.78 -1.27
CA PHE A 31 -4.22 13.76 -2.31
C PHE A 31 -5.39 14.74 -2.10
N GLY A 32 -5.06 15.97 -1.62
CA GLY A 32 -6.05 17.05 -1.46
C GLY A 32 -6.96 16.90 -0.25
N LYS A 33 -6.67 15.96 0.66
CA LYS A 33 -7.31 15.81 1.96
C LYS A 33 -6.57 16.64 3.01
N GLN A 34 -7.31 17.12 3.99
CA GLN A 34 -6.75 17.71 5.21
C GLN A 34 -7.08 16.80 6.38
N ILE A 35 -6.13 16.65 7.29
CA ILE A 35 -6.26 15.78 8.45
C ILE A 35 -6.08 16.60 9.71
N PHE A 36 -6.98 16.40 10.66
CA PHE A 36 -6.93 17.06 11.98
C PHE A 36 -6.88 15.99 13.07
N LEU A 37 -5.91 16.12 13.95
CA LEU A 37 -5.83 15.36 15.19
C LEU A 37 -6.60 16.09 16.27
N ILE A 38 -7.58 15.42 16.90
CA ILE A 38 -8.45 15.97 17.91
C ILE A 38 -8.22 15.23 19.23
N ASN A 39 -7.84 15.99 20.26
CA ASN A 39 -7.63 15.49 21.63
C ASN A 39 -6.65 14.30 21.72
N GLN A 40 -5.73 14.15 20.77
CA GLN A 40 -4.81 13.01 20.68
C GLN A 40 -5.53 11.64 20.71
N ALA A 41 -6.78 11.58 20.27
CA ALA A 41 -7.62 10.38 20.31
C ALA A 41 -8.38 10.13 19.00
N LEU A 42 -8.63 11.16 18.21
CA LEU A 42 -9.45 11.10 17.01
C LEU A 42 -8.72 11.73 15.83
N LEU A 43 -8.95 11.17 14.65
CA LEU A 43 -8.53 11.74 13.37
C LEU A 43 -9.76 12.15 12.57
N LEU A 44 -9.83 13.43 12.19
CA LEU A 44 -10.83 13.95 11.27
C LEU A 44 -10.16 14.14 9.90
N ARG A 45 -10.56 13.32 8.93
CA ARG A 45 -10.18 13.48 7.52
C ARG A 45 -11.27 14.28 6.82
N VAL A 46 -10.89 15.30 6.05
CA VAL A 46 -11.84 16.18 5.34
C VAL A 46 -11.37 16.38 3.89
N SER A 47 -12.35 16.47 2.98
CA SER A 47 -12.11 16.61 1.54
C SER A 47 -13.23 17.41 0.89
N GLU A 48 -12.93 18.14 -0.20
CA GLU A 48 -13.94 18.75 -1.08
C GLU A 48 -14.58 17.75 -2.04
N THR A 49 -14.03 16.54 -2.15
CA THR A 49 -14.55 15.44 -2.95
C THR A 49 -15.12 14.32 -2.07
N PRO A 50 -16.18 13.61 -2.51
CA PRO A 50 -16.71 12.47 -1.77
C PRO A 50 -15.65 11.43 -1.43
N MET A 51 -15.66 10.90 -0.20
CA MET A 51 -14.77 9.87 0.29
C MET A 51 -15.43 8.49 0.40
N THR A 52 -16.47 8.24 -0.38
CA THR A 52 -17.30 7.04 -0.29
C THR A 52 -16.50 5.75 -0.45
N LEU A 53 -15.61 5.69 -1.46
CA LEU A 53 -14.77 4.51 -1.70
C LEU A 53 -13.84 4.22 -0.51
N GLU A 54 -13.20 5.25 0.04
CA GLU A 54 -12.34 5.10 1.22
C GLU A 54 -13.14 4.64 2.44
N GLN A 55 -14.32 5.23 2.66
CA GLN A 55 -15.20 4.84 3.76
C GLN A 55 -15.65 3.39 3.64
N ASP A 56 -15.95 2.90 2.44
CA ASP A 56 -16.33 1.51 2.21
C ASP A 56 -15.16 0.56 2.49
N LYS A 57 -13.93 0.96 2.15
CA LYS A 57 -12.72 0.19 2.48
C LYS A 57 -12.53 0.06 4.00
N PHE A 58 -12.64 1.17 4.75
CA PHE A 58 -12.59 1.13 6.22
C PHE A 58 -13.71 0.25 6.83
N ARG A 59 -14.90 0.27 6.26
CA ARG A 59 -16.01 -0.58 6.73
C ARG A 59 -15.71 -2.07 6.53
N ARG A 60 -15.05 -2.44 5.44
CA ARG A 60 -14.66 -3.84 5.17
C ARG A 60 -13.71 -4.39 6.23
N VAL A 61 -12.78 -3.56 6.70
CA VAL A 61 -11.81 -3.95 7.74
C VAL A 61 -12.24 -3.61 9.16
N ALA A 62 -13.49 -3.19 9.36
CA ALA A 62 -13.99 -2.70 10.65
C ALA A 62 -13.92 -3.73 11.79
N THR A 63 -13.91 -5.02 11.47
CA THR A 63 -13.79 -6.13 12.44
C THR A 63 -12.35 -6.45 12.83
N LEU A 64 -11.34 -5.99 12.08
CA LEU A 64 -9.94 -6.17 12.43
C LEU A 64 -9.54 -5.25 13.59
N ASP A 65 -8.75 -5.73 14.53
CA ASP A 65 -8.37 -4.95 15.72
C ASP A 65 -7.37 -3.82 15.40
N PHE A 66 -6.42 -4.06 14.54
CA PHE A 66 -5.29 -3.18 14.26
C PHE A 66 -5.54 -2.17 13.13
N VAL A 67 -6.79 -1.69 12.99
CA VAL A 67 -7.16 -0.70 11.96
C VAL A 67 -7.97 0.45 12.55
N PRO A 68 -7.85 1.68 12.02
CA PRO A 68 -8.69 2.80 12.47
C PRO A 68 -10.16 2.49 12.24
N LYS A 69 -11.01 2.81 13.21
CA LYS A 69 -12.46 2.60 13.12
C LYS A 69 -13.16 3.89 12.73
N ILE A 70 -14.11 3.80 11.80
CA ILE A 70 -15.01 4.93 11.51
C ILE A 70 -15.92 5.14 12.71
N ILE A 71 -15.90 6.36 13.25
CA ILE A 71 -16.82 6.79 14.29
C ILE A 71 -18.01 7.49 13.64
N HIS A 72 -17.73 8.46 12.76
CA HIS A 72 -18.76 9.20 12.03
C HIS A 72 -18.29 9.51 10.60
N THR A 73 -19.27 9.64 9.71
CA THR A 73 -19.07 10.19 8.36
C THR A 73 -20.17 11.19 8.06
N GLY A 74 -19.89 12.20 7.25
CA GLY A 74 -20.93 13.17 6.89
C GLY A 74 -20.49 14.17 5.85
N VAL A 75 -21.37 15.14 5.64
CA VAL A 75 -21.19 16.26 4.72
C VAL A 75 -21.57 17.55 5.43
N LEU A 76 -20.63 18.47 5.55
CA LEU A 76 -20.90 19.81 6.05
C LEU A 76 -21.16 20.76 4.88
N GLN A 77 -22.36 21.36 4.84
CA GLN A 77 -22.70 22.37 3.85
C GLN A 77 -22.09 23.72 4.22
N ARG A 78 -21.49 24.40 3.23
CA ARG A 78 -20.92 25.76 3.33
C ARG A 78 -21.17 26.53 2.04
N GLU A 79 -21.02 27.86 2.07
CA GLU A 79 -21.21 28.72 0.89
C GLU A 79 -20.24 28.38 -0.25
N ALA A 80 -19.02 27.95 0.08
CA ALA A 80 -17.97 27.58 -0.89
C ALA A 80 -18.15 26.16 -1.49
N GLY A 81 -19.22 25.46 -1.14
CA GLY A 81 -19.49 24.08 -1.54
C GLY A 81 -19.37 23.09 -0.38
N PRO A 82 -19.84 21.86 -0.54
CA PRO A 82 -19.81 20.86 0.51
C PRO A 82 -18.39 20.42 0.85
N ILE A 83 -18.16 20.04 2.10
CA ILE A 83 -17.01 19.25 2.52
C ILE A 83 -17.48 17.92 3.08
N TYR A 84 -16.81 16.87 2.66
CA TYR A 84 -17.02 15.50 3.11
C TYR A 84 -16.05 15.19 4.23
N TYR A 85 -16.48 14.45 5.24
CA TYR A 85 -15.61 14.11 6.35
C TYR A 85 -15.77 12.68 6.83
N THR A 86 -14.70 12.16 7.39
CA THR A 86 -14.63 10.89 8.09
C THR A 86 -13.91 11.09 9.40
N LEU A 87 -14.56 10.81 10.51
CA LEU A 87 -13.99 10.81 11.85
C LEU A 87 -13.60 9.38 12.21
N LEU A 88 -12.33 9.18 12.53
CA LEU A 88 -11.72 7.89 12.83
C LEU A 88 -11.16 7.85 14.25
N THR A 89 -11.03 6.67 14.82
CA THR A 89 -10.18 6.46 15.99
C THR A 89 -8.72 6.70 15.62
N LEU A 90 -7.95 7.27 16.55
CA LEU A 90 -6.48 7.31 16.44
C LEU A 90 -5.94 5.97 16.95
N LEU A 91 -5.08 5.32 16.16
CA LEU A 91 -4.28 4.20 16.65
C LEU A 91 -3.05 4.73 17.41
N PRO A 92 -2.64 4.10 18.51
CA PRO A 92 -1.48 4.53 19.26
C PRO A 92 -0.17 4.17 18.55
N GLY A 93 0.86 4.98 18.76
CA GLY A 93 2.23 4.73 18.30
C GLY A 93 2.67 5.59 17.15
N ASP A 94 3.89 5.31 16.69
CA ASP A 94 4.56 5.99 15.59
C ASP A 94 4.86 4.99 14.47
N ASP A 95 5.06 5.48 13.23
CA ASP A 95 5.41 4.61 12.11
C ASP A 95 6.76 3.92 12.33
N PHE A 96 6.87 2.67 11.84
CA PHE A 96 8.05 1.83 12.09
C PHE A 96 9.36 2.49 11.62
N ILE A 97 9.35 3.23 10.51
CA ILE A 97 10.54 3.93 10.01
C ILE A 97 10.99 5.03 10.99
N SER A 98 10.05 5.73 11.59
CA SER A 98 10.35 6.81 12.55
C SER A 98 11.00 6.31 13.83
N VAL A 99 10.57 5.13 14.31
CA VAL A 99 11.08 4.51 15.55
C VAL A 99 12.09 3.38 15.29
N TYR A 100 12.49 3.16 14.05
CA TYR A 100 13.36 2.03 13.67
C TYR A 100 14.64 1.96 14.52
N ARG A 101 15.29 3.10 14.77
CA ARG A 101 16.55 3.16 15.55
C ARG A 101 16.38 2.80 17.04
N GLU A 102 15.16 2.82 17.52
CA GLU A 102 14.80 2.47 18.90
C GLU A 102 14.43 1.00 19.02
N THR A 103 14.30 0.28 17.90
CA THR A 103 13.94 -1.14 17.87
C THR A 103 15.17 -2.04 17.90
N THR A 104 15.12 -3.08 18.73
CA THR A 104 16.10 -4.16 18.72
C THR A 104 15.76 -5.20 17.65
N GLU A 105 16.74 -6.03 17.25
CA GLU A 105 16.48 -7.15 16.33
C GLU A 105 15.35 -8.08 16.84
N ALA A 106 15.29 -8.34 18.13
CA ALA A 106 14.23 -9.15 18.72
C ALA A 106 12.85 -8.52 18.52
N GLN A 107 12.75 -7.19 18.65
CA GLN A 107 11.52 -6.45 18.38
C GLN A 107 11.17 -6.44 16.89
N GLN A 108 12.16 -6.32 16.00
CA GLN A 108 11.94 -6.42 14.55
C GLN A 108 11.43 -7.80 14.14
N ARG A 109 12.03 -8.88 14.67
CA ARG A 109 11.54 -10.25 14.48
C ARG A 109 10.14 -10.45 15.04
N GLN A 110 9.85 -9.89 16.22
CA GLN A 110 8.49 -9.97 16.78
C GLN A 110 7.48 -9.21 15.90
N LEU A 111 7.85 -8.02 15.40
CA LEU A 111 7.02 -7.27 14.47
C LEU A 111 6.74 -8.09 13.20
N GLY A 112 7.76 -8.75 12.63
CA GLY A 112 7.57 -9.62 11.46
C GLY A 112 6.52 -10.71 11.69
N ARG A 113 6.57 -11.36 12.86
CA ARG A 113 5.56 -12.36 13.24
C ARG A 113 4.17 -11.75 13.48
N ASP A 114 4.11 -10.60 14.16
CA ASP A 114 2.83 -9.91 14.42
C ASP A 114 2.16 -9.49 13.10
N ILE A 115 2.95 -9.02 12.13
CA ILE A 115 2.49 -8.67 10.78
C ILE A 115 2.06 -9.90 10.00
N ALA A 116 2.76 -11.03 10.09
CA ALA A 116 2.34 -12.27 9.45
C ALA A 116 0.94 -12.69 9.91
N VAL A 117 0.68 -12.69 11.21
CA VAL A 117 -0.64 -12.99 11.77
C VAL A 117 -1.70 -11.98 11.30
N PHE A 118 -1.34 -10.70 11.24
CA PHE A 118 -2.24 -9.66 10.74
C PHE A 118 -2.61 -9.89 9.27
N LEU A 119 -1.62 -10.17 8.40
CA LEU A 119 -1.85 -10.43 6.98
C LEU A 119 -2.68 -11.70 6.76
N ASP A 120 -2.39 -12.78 7.49
CA ASP A 120 -3.17 -14.01 7.40
C ASP A 120 -4.65 -13.74 7.76
N THR A 121 -4.90 -12.94 8.80
CA THR A 121 -6.26 -12.54 9.20
C THR A 121 -6.91 -11.62 8.15
N LEU A 122 -6.16 -10.68 7.58
CA LEU A 122 -6.64 -9.81 6.50
C LEU A 122 -7.04 -10.62 5.26
N HIS A 123 -6.25 -11.63 4.90
CA HIS A 123 -6.49 -12.47 3.73
C HIS A 123 -7.60 -13.52 3.93
N GLU A 124 -8.22 -13.63 5.09
CA GLU A 124 -9.48 -14.35 5.28
C GLU A 124 -10.65 -13.65 4.56
N PHE A 125 -10.58 -12.32 4.41
CA PHE A 125 -11.58 -11.56 3.68
C PHE A 125 -11.42 -11.78 2.18
N SER A 126 -12.42 -12.39 1.55
CA SER A 126 -12.41 -12.69 0.12
C SER A 126 -13.43 -11.84 -0.63
N GLY A 127 -13.05 -11.41 -1.84
CA GLY A 127 -13.93 -10.75 -2.80
C GLY A 127 -14.53 -11.74 -3.80
N THR A 128 -15.37 -11.24 -4.68
CA THR A 128 -15.95 -11.99 -5.81
C THR A 128 -15.26 -11.73 -7.13
N ALA A 129 -14.37 -10.74 -7.17
CA ALA A 129 -13.64 -10.31 -8.35
C ALA A 129 -12.33 -9.62 -7.91
N TYR A 130 -11.36 -9.57 -8.81
CA TYR A 130 -10.11 -8.86 -8.59
C TYR A 130 -10.24 -7.37 -8.89
N ASP A 131 -9.46 -6.55 -8.21
CA ASP A 131 -9.19 -5.17 -8.58
C ASP A 131 -7.75 -5.10 -9.05
N ILE A 132 -7.51 -4.80 -10.33
CA ILE A 132 -6.18 -4.83 -10.93
C ILE A 132 -5.77 -3.43 -11.36
N GLY A 133 -4.56 -3.06 -10.98
CA GLY A 133 -4.06 -1.71 -11.21
C GLY A 133 -4.75 -0.67 -10.31
N LEU A 134 -3.95 0.04 -9.53
CA LEU A 134 -4.47 1.09 -8.66
C LEU A 134 -5.08 2.22 -9.50
N TYR A 135 -6.32 2.59 -9.22
CA TYR A 135 -7.06 3.65 -9.93
C TYR A 135 -7.33 3.38 -11.43
N VAL A 136 -7.42 2.10 -11.85
CA VAL A 136 -7.80 1.73 -13.22
C VAL A 136 -9.25 1.25 -13.25
N PRO A 137 -10.23 2.13 -13.55
CA PRO A 137 -11.66 1.77 -13.47
C PRO A 137 -12.05 0.61 -14.39
N ALA A 138 -11.36 0.44 -15.52
CA ALA A 138 -11.64 -0.64 -16.47
C ALA A 138 -11.30 -2.02 -15.92
N LEU A 139 -10.43 -2.12 -14.92
CA LEU A 139 -9.97 -3.36 -14.28
C LEU A 139 -10.45 -3.48 -12.83
N ALA A 140 -11.33 -2.58 -12.39
CA ALA A 140 -12.04 -2.73 -11.12
C ALA A 140 -13.12 -3.81 -11.26
N HIS A 141 -13.21 -4.69 -10.26
CA HIS A 141 -14.14 -5.85 -10.27
C HIS A 141 -13.94 -6.78 -11.48
N PHE A 142 -12.69 -7.03 -11.83
CA PHE A 142 -12.31 -7.91 -12.93
C PHE A 142 -12.68 -9.37 -12.60
N SER A 143 -13.49 -9.99 -13.44
CA SER A 143 -14.04 -11.34 -13.22
C SER A 143 -13.23 -12.46 -13.86
N GLY A 144 -12.17 -12.14 -14.61
CA GLY A 144 -11.22 -13.09 -15.18
C GLY A 144 -10.19 -13.59 -14.16
N THR A 145 -9.19 -14.30 -14.64
CA THR A 145 -8.08 -14.77 -13.82
C THR A 145 -7.11 -13.65 -13.47
N TRP A 146 -6.34 -13.83 -12.40
CA TRP A 146 -5.29 -12.88 -11.98
C TRP A 146 -4.30 -12.62 -13.11
N ARG A 147 -3.87 -13.67 -13.81
CA ARG A 147 -2.99 -13.58 -14.97
C ARG A 147 -3.60 -12.75 -16.11
N GLU A 148 -4.84 -13.02 -16.49
CA GLU A 148 -5.53 -12.26 -17.56
C GLU A 148 -5.62 -10.78 -17.21
N GLY A 149 -6.00 -10.45 -15.99
CA GLY A 149 -6.09 -9.07 -15.55
C GLY A 149 -4.75 -8.33 -15.57
N HIS A 150 -3.65 -9.00 -15.17
CA HIS A 150 -2.31 -8.42 -15.29
C HIS A 150 -1.88 -8.23 -16.75
N HIS A 151 -2.23 -9.16 -17.65
CA HIS A 151 -1.99 -8.97 -19.09
C HIS A 151 -2.68 -7.72 -19.64
N GLU A 152 -3.95 -7.51 -19.29
CA GLU A 152 -4.68 -6.29 -19.68
C GLU A 152 -4.04 -5.04 -19.06
N TYR A 153 -3.63 -5.12 -17.81
CA TYR A 153 -2.98 -3.99 -17.13
C TYR A 153 -1.62 -3.65 -17.74
N TRP A 154 -0.80 -4.63 -18.08
CA TRP A 154 0.49 -4.40 -18.75
C TRP A 154 0.31 -3.75 -20.12
N GLU A 155 -0.73 -4.11 -20.84
CA GLU A 155 -1.03 -3.45 -22.13
C GLU A 155 -1.43 -1.98 -21.92
N LEU A 156 -2.21 -1.65 -20.90
CA LEU A 156 -2.52 -0.28 -20.53
C LEU A 156 -1.26 0.50 -20.14
N LEU A 157 -0.42 -0.07 -19.30
CA LEU A 157 0.85 0.55 -18.91
C LEU A 157 1.76 0.81 -20.12
N ARG A 158 1.80 -0.13 -21.07
CA ARG A 158 2.56 0.03 -22.33
C ARG A 158 2.06 1.22 -23.15
N GLN A 159 0.74 1.32 -23.32
CA GLN A 159 0.12 2.45 -24.03
C GLN A 159 0.37 3.80 -23.32
N GLU A 160 0.41 3.82 -22.00
CA GLU A 160 0.79 5.01 -21.23
C GLU A 160 2.27 5.36 -21.43
N SER A 161 3.16 4.35 -21.41
CA SER A 161 4.58 4.54 -21.66
C SER A 161 4.89 5.10 -23.05
N GLU A 162 4.10 4.71 -24.07
CA GLU A 162 4.22 5.25 -25.44
C GLU A 162 3.86 6.75 -25.50
N LYS A 163 2.97 7.20 -24.61
CA LYS A 163 2.59 8.62 -24.51
C LYS A 163 3.54 9.43 -23.62
N ALA A 164 4.27 8.76 -22.75
CA ALA A 164 5.26 9.38 -21.91
C ALA A 164 6.49 9.78 -22.74
N HIS A 165 6.98 11.01 -22.58
CA HIS A 165 8.17 11.48 -23.27
C HIS A 165 9.44 10.90 -22.64
N LEU A 166 9.62 9.57 -22.74
CA LEU A 166 10.75 8.85 -22.19
C LEU A 166 12.02 9.04 -23.03
N ARG A 167 13.18 8.92 -22.40
CA ARG A 167 14.47 8.91 -23.11
C ARG A 167 14.60 7.64 -23.96
N SER A 168 15.32 7.74 -25.06
CA SER A 168 15.51 6.60 -25.99
C SER A 168 16.09 5.37 -25.33
N GLU A 169 16.98 5.54 -24.35
CA GLU A 169 17.59 4.45 -23.56
C GLU A 169 16.55 3.77 -22.66
N SER A 170 15.66 4.55 -22.07
CA SER A 170 14.57 4.03 -21.22
C SER A 170 13.57 3.20 -22.03
N ILE A 171 13.26 3.61 -23.25
CA ILE A 171 12.36 2.87 -24.16
C ILE A 171 12.87 1.44 -24.37
N GLN A 172 14.17 1.23 -24.60
CA GLN A 172 14.74 -0.10 -24.80
C GLN A 172 14.60 -0.98 -23.52
N VAL A 173 14.76 -0.36 -22.34
CA VAL A 173 14.57 -1.07 -21.06
C VAL A 173 13.11 -1.44 -20.88
N PHE A 174 12.17 -0.57 -21.22
CA PHE A 174 10.73 -0.85 -21.17
C PHE A 174 10.34 -1.99 -22.11
N GLU A 175 10.82 -1.99 -23.34
CA GLU A 175 10.58 -3.09 -24.28
C GLU A 175 11.13 -4.44 -23.76
N ARG A 176 12.29 -4.41 -23.10
CA ARG A 176 12.81 -5.60 -22.41
C ARG A 176 11.90 -6.03 -21.27
N ALA A 177 11.42 -5.09 -20.45
CA ALA A 177 10.54 -5.34 -19.32
C ALA A 177 9.21 -5.96 -19.76
N TYR A 178 8.56 -5.42 -20.78
CA TYR A 178 7.31 -5.99 -21.31
C TYR A 178 7.50 -7.40 -21.85
N ARG A 179 8.58 -7.68 -22.58
CA ARG A 179 8.89 -9.06 -23.01
C ARG A 179 9.13 -9.99 -21.83
N PHE A 180 9.79 -9.52 -20.78
CA PHE A 180 10.02 -10.29 -19.57
C PHE A 180 8.70 -10.62 -18.87
N LEU A 181 7.82 -9.64 -18.67
CA LEU A 181 6.49 -9.82 -18.07
C LEU A 181 5.68 -10.87 -18.82
N GLN A 182 5.60 -10.77 -20.15
CA GLN A 182 4.85 -11.72 -20.98
C GLN A 182 5.44 -13.13 -20.93
N ALA A 183 6.76 -13.27 -21.07
CA ALA A 183 7.44 -14.56 -21.06
C ALA A 183 7.34 -15.30 -19.73
N SER A 184 7.27 -14.55 -18.62
CA SER A 184 7.25 -15.10 -17.25
C SER A 184 5.84 -15.20 -16.65
N SER A 185 4.81 -14.76 -17.36
CA SER A 185 3.44 -14.60 -16.81
C SER A 185 2.78 -15.91 -16.34
N ALA A 186 3.28 -17.09 -16.74
CA ALA A 186 2.73 -18.37 -16.35
C ALA A 186 2.71 -18.58 -14.82
N VAL A 187 3.62 -17.99 -14.07
CA VAL A 187 3.64 -18.06 -12.59
C VAL A 187 2.40 -17.44 -11.95
N LEU A 188 1.68 -16.58 -12.67
CA LEU A 188 0.43 -15.96 -12.21
C LEU A 188 -0.80 -16.86 -12.43
N GLU A 189 -0.64 -18.07 -12.98
CA GLU A 189 -1.73 -19.05 -13.11
C GLU A 189 -2.14 -19.64 -11.75
N TYR A 190 -1.19 -19.73 -10.79
CA TYR A 190 -1.54 -20.10 -9.43
C TYR A 190 -2.34 -18.96 -8.77
N GLN A 191 -3.50 -19.31 -8.24
CA GLN A 191 -4.42 -18.35 -7.62
C GLN A 191 -5.06 -18.96 -6.38
N THR A 192 -5.20 -18.13 -5.34
CA THR A 192 -5.98 -18.44 -4.13
C THR A 192 -7.34 -17.75 -4.15
N GLY A 193 -7.57 -16.90 -5.14
CA GLY A 193 -8.74 -16.07 -5.31
C GLY A 193 -8.59 -14.68 -4.69
N PRO A 194 -9.51 -13.75 -5.01
CA PRO A 194 -9.38 -12.37 -4.61
C PRO A 194 -9.46 -12.21 -3.08
N LYS A 195 -8.35 -11.83 -2.48
CA LYS A 195 -8.18 -11.52 -1.05
C LYS A 195 -8.16 -10.02 -0.84
N LEU A 196 -8.68 -9.56 0.29
CA LEU A 196 -8.57 -8.15 0.65
C LEU A 196 -7.12 -7.81 0.98
N LEU A 197 -6.56 -6.84 0.26
CA LEU A 197 -5.22 -6.32 0.44
C LEU A 197 -5.27 -4.88 0.95
N HIS A 198 -4.27 -4.49 1.70
CA HIS A 198 -4.01 -3.09 2.00
C HIS A 198 -3.49 -2.34 0.76
N ASN A 199 -2.67 -3.01 -0.04
CA ASN A 199 -2.09 -2.59 -1.32
C ASN A 199 -1.21 -1.32 -1.29
N ASP A 200 -0.89 -0.81 -0.11
CA ASP A 200 0.16 0.18 0.16
C ASP A 200 0.88 -0.22 1.45
N PHE A 201 1.16 -1.53 1.56
CA PHE A 201 1.66 -2.14 2.78
C PHE A 201 3.17 -1.95 2.89
N HIS A 202 3.59 -0.95 3.63
CA HIS A 202 4.99 -0.63 3.84
C HIS A 202 5.25 -0.09 5.25
N PRO A 203 6.54 -0.05 5.72
CA PRO A 203 6.87 0.27 7.11
C PRO A 203 6.39 1.62 7.64
N ARG A 204 6.10 2.61 6.78
CA ARG A 204 5.50 3.88 7.23
C ARG A 204 4.02 3.77 7.56
N ASN A 205 3.34 2.76 7.02
CA ASN A 205 1.92 2.51 7.31
C ASN A 205 1.73 1.52 8.47
N MET A 206 2.81 0.97 9.04
CA MET A 206 2.82 0.11 10.21
C MET A 206 3.14 0.91 11.46
N LEU A 207 2.28 0.88 12.47
CA LEU A 207 2.47 1.58 13.73
C LEU A 207 3.02 0.66 14.81
N LEU A 208 3.96 1.19 15.58
CA LEU A 208 4.49 0.57 16.79
C LEU A 208 4.19 1.44 18.01
N HIS A 209 3.67 0.82 19.04
CA HIS A 209 3.49 1.44 20.35
C HIS A 209 4.24 0.62 21.41
N GLN A 210 5.16 1.27 22.12
CA GLN A 210 6.00 0.61 23.13
C GLN A 210 6.75 -0.62 22.59
N GLY A 211 7.25 -0.53 21.34
CA GLY A 211 8.00 -1.59 20.68
C GLY A 211 7.17 -2.81 20.22
N ARG A 212 5.84 -2.69 20.20
CA ARG A 212 4.91 -3.72 19.72
C ARG A 212 4.07 -3.19 18.57
N PHE A 213 3.67 -4.07 17.66
CA PHE A 213 2.71 -3.75 16.61
C PHE A 213 1.41 -3.20 17.21
N SER A 214 0.94 -2.08 16.72
CA SER A 214 -0.28 -1.41 17.20
C SER A 214 -1.29 -1.11 16.10
N GLY A 215 -0.89 -1.19 14.83
CA GLY A 215 -1.85 -1.10 13.75
C GLY A 215 -1.29 -0.74 12.39
N VAL A 216 -2.21 -0.73 11.41
CA VAL A 216 -1.95 -0.34 10.03
C VAL A 216 -2.88 0.81 9.65
N ILE A 217 -2.31 1.84 9.04
CA ILE A 217 -3.00 3.05 8.60
C ILE A 217 -2.98 3.19 7.07
N ASP A 218 -3.75 4.14 6.56
CA ASP A 218 -3.78 4.54 5.14
C ASP A 218 -4.38 3.49 4.18
N TRP A 219 -5.60 3.09 4.45
CA TRP A 219 -6.36 2.06 3.74
C TRP A 219 -6.95 2.51 2.39
N GLU A 220 -6.61 3.70 1.91
CA GLU A 220 -7.21 4.25 0.69
C GLU A 220 -6.87 3.47 -0.59
N CYS A 221 -5.74 2.76 -0.60
CA CYS A 221 -5.30 1.90 -1.71
C CYS A 221 -5.83 0.46 -1.64
N SER A 222 -6.56 0.09 -0.58
CA SER A 222 -7.00 -1.29 -0.40
C SER A 222 -7.87 -1.79 -1.55
N GLN A 223 -7.63 -3.04 -1.97
CA GLN A 223 -8.27 -3.68 -3.13
C GLN A 223 -8.35 -5.19 -2.95
N TYR A 224 -8.97 -5.89 -3.89
CA TYR A 224 -8.99 -7.34 -3.92
C TYR A 224 -7.96 -7.87 -4.92
N GLY A 225 -6.99 -8.66 -4.46
CA GLY A 225 -5.91 -9.25 -5.26
C GLY A 225 -5.47 -10.61 -4.73
N GLU A 226 -4.42 -11.19 -5.31
CA GLU A 226 -3.76 -12.35 -4.72
C GLU A 226 -2.96 -11.96 -3.49
N ALA A 227 -2.96 -12.81 -2.45
CA ALA A 227 -2.38 -12.51 -1.14
C ALA A 227 -0.89 -12.10 -1.21
N ASP A 228 -0.11 -12.71 -2.09
CA ASP A 228 1.30 -12.41 -2.29
C ASP A 228 1.56 -11.03 -2.93
N PHE A 229 0.57 -10.45 -3.60
CA PHE A 229 0.68 -9.07 -4.13
C PHE A 229 0.86 -8.03 -3.03
N GLU A 230 0.37 -8.29 -1.82
CA GLU A 230 0.58 -7.46 -0.63
C GLU A 230 2.07 -7.19 -0.34
N LEU A 231 2.94 -8.13 -0.68
CA LEU A 231 4.38 -8.03 -0.43
C LEU A 231 5.09 -7.07 -1.39
N CYS A 232 4.45 -6.64 -2.48
CA CYS A 232 5.08 -5.80 -3.50
C CYS A 232 5.69 -4.52 -2.90
N HIS A 233 4.88 -3.70 -2.26
CA HIS A 233 5.33 -2.45 -1.64
C HIS A 233 6.30 -2.69 -0.48
N LEU A 234 6.05 -3.74 0.32
CA LEU A 234 6.90 -4.08 1.44
C LEU A 234 8.33 -4.41 0.99
N ILE A 235 8.48 -5.26 -0.02
CA ILE A 235 9.79 -5.65 -0.58
C ILE A 235 10.48 -4.44 -1.20
N HIS A 236 9.74 -3.61 -1.93
CA HIS A 236 10.28 -2.38 -2.50
C HIS A 236 10.92 -1.49 -1.42
N TRP A 237 10.21 -1.26 -0.31
CA TRP A 237 10.69 -0.45 0.81
C TRP A 237 11.85 -1.08 1.58
N CYS A 238 11.92 -2.40 1.61
CA CYS A 238 13.02 -3.10 2.25
C CYS A 238 14.33 -3.03 1.45
N LEU A 239 14.23 -3.05 0.12
CA LEU A 239 15.40 -2.92 -0.77
C LEU A 239 15.80 -1.48 -1.06
N TYR A 240 14.84 -0.57 -1.00
CA TYR A 240 15.07 0.86 -1.21
C TYR A 240 14.52 1.69 -0.04
N PRO A 241 15.07 1.48 1.17
CA PRO A 241 14.60 2.20 2.35
C PRO A 241 14.85 3.70 2.21
N PRO A 242 14.02 4.55 2.85
CA PRO A 242 14.13 6.00 2.74
C PRO A 242 15.41 6.56 3.39
N LYS A 243 16.10 5.76 4.20
CA LYS A 243 17.37 6.07 4.83
C LYS A 243 18.33 4.89 4.72
N PRO A 244 19.63 5.09 4.43
CA PRO A 244 20.58 4.01 4.17
C PRO A 244 20.94 3.17 5.40
N ASP A 245 20.63 3.63 6.60
CA ASP A 245 20.88 2.96 7.87
C ASP A 245 19.72 2.06 8.33
N ILE A 246 18.66 1.94 7.53
CA ILE A 246 17.53 1.06 7.81
C ILE A 246 17.81 -0.30 7.18
N ASP A 247 17.83 -1.33 8.01
CA ASP A 247 17.99 -2.73 7.62
C ASP A 247 16.78 -3.55 8.13
N LEU A 248 15.92 -3.98 7.23
CA LEU A 248 14.68 -4.69 7.56
C LEU A 248 14.78 -6.21 7.36
N ARG A 249 16.00 -6.77 7.23
CA ARG A 249 16.20 -8.22 6.96
C ARG A 249 15.63 -9.10 8.07
N GLU A 250 15.86 -8.76 9.34
CA GLU A 250 15.33 -9.55 10.45
C GLU A 250 13.80 -9.51 10.56
N PHE A 251 13.23 -8.36 10.23
CA PHE A 251 11.77 -8.21 10.12
C PHE A 251 11.20 -9.08 8.99
N LEU A 252 11.78 -8.99 7.78
CA LEU A 252 11.34 -9.77 6.62
C LEU A 252 11.50 -11.27 6.82
N ARG A 253 12.64 -11.72 7.34
CA ARG A 253 12.88 -13.14 7.64
C ARG A 253 11.79 -13.69 8.52
N ALA A 254 11.51 -13.01 9.64
CA ALA A 254 10.50 -13.45 10.58
C ALA A 254 9.07 -13.42 9.99
N LEU A 255 8.78 -12.48 9.09
CA LEU A 255 7.52 -12.43 8.37
C LEU A 255 7.37 -13.63 7.43
N PHE A 256 8.38 -13.91 6.60
CA PHE A 256 8.34 -15.04 5.68
C PHE A 256 8.28 -16.39 6.39
N GLU A 257 8.96 -16.54 7.52
CA GLU A 257 8.91 -17.75 8.34
C GLU A 257 7.51 -17.99 8.96
N ALA A 258 6.76 -16.93 9.21
CA ALA A 258 5.51 -16.99 9.97
C ALA A 258 4.24 -16.90 9.13
N SER A 259 4.30 -16.41 7.87
CA SER A 259 3.11 -16.20 7.04
C SER A 259 2.94 -17.30 5.97
N PRO A 260 1.99 -18.24 6.13
CA PRO A 260 1.70 -19.24 5.10
C PRO A 260 0.91 -18.68 3.92
N THR A 261 0.10 -17.65 4.08
CA THR A 261 -0.83 -17.19 3.04
C THR A 261 -0.18 -16.37 1.94
N CYS A 262 0.84 -15.59 2.25
CA CYS A 262 1.51 -14.75 1.26
C CYS A 262 2.97 -15.17 0.99
N ALA A 263 3.59 -15.96 1.87
CA ALA A 263 5.01 -16.35 1.76
C ALA A 263 5.22 -17.79 1.24
N GLN A 264 4.19 -18.62 1.23
CA GLN A 264 4.26 -20.02 0.71
C GLN A 264 3.58 -20.21 -0.63
N VAL A 265 3.50 -19.15 -1.42
CA VAL A 265 2.96 -19.18 -2.79
C VAL A 265 4.02 -19.77 -3.73
N PRO A 266 3.68 -20.72 -4.62
CA PRO A 266 4.62 -21.26 -5.60
C PRO A 266 5.26 -20.15 -6.45
N ASP A 267 6.55 -20.29 -6.74
CA ASP A 267 7.34 -19.33 -7.54
C ASP A 267 7.28 -17.88 -7.03
N LEU A 268 7.16 -17.70 -5.71
CA LEU A 268 6.97 -16.40 -5.06
C LEU A 268 8.00 -15.36 -5.53
N ALA A 269 9.28 -15.71 -5.60
CA ALA A 269 10.32 -14.78 -6.04
C ALA A 269 10.07 -14.27 -7.47
N GLN A 270 9.65 -15.15 -8.37
CA GLN A 270 9.35 -14.78 -9.75
C GLN A 270 8.06 -13.95 -9.85
N ARG A 271 7.03 -14.28 -9.08
CA ARG A 271 5.79 -13.48 -8.99
C ARG A 271 6.07 -12.07 -8.49
N LEU A 272 6.82 -11.94 -7.41
CA LEU A 272 7.23 -10.65 -6.85
C LEU A 272 8.11 -9.87 -7.82
N THR A 273 8.95 -10.54 -8.62
CA THR A 273 9.71 -9.88 -9.69
C THR A 273 8.78 -9.23 -10.71
N LEU A 274 7.71 -9.92 -11.17
CA LEU A 274 6.73 -9.34 -12.08
C LEU A 274 6.04 -8.12 -11.46
N TYR A 275 5.62 -8.21 -10.21
CA TYR A 275 4.97 -7.11 -9.50
C TYR A 275 5.90 -5.90 -9.30
N GLN A 276 7.19 -6.13 -9.03
CA GLN A 276 8.17 -5.03 -8.93
C GLN A 276 8.41 -4.35 -10.28
N ILE A 277 8.51 -5.11 -11.36
CA ILE A 277 8.64 -4.56 -12.72
C ILE A 277 7.43 -3.71 -13.07
N GLU A 278 6.23 -4.22 -12.84
CA GLU A 278 4.96 -3.51 -13.05
C GLU A 278 4.91 -2.21 -12.24
N HIS A 279 5.26 -2.29 -10.97
CA HIS A 279 5.30 -1.14 -10.07
C HIS A 279 6.25 -0.03 -10.57
N GLU A 280 7.47 -0.38 -11.00
CA GLU A 280 8.42 0.62 -11.51
C GLU A 280 7.92 1.28 -12.80
N ILE A 281 7.35 0.51 -13.73
CA ILE A 281 6.75 1.04 -14.96
C ILE A 281 5.62 2.02 -14.62
N GLN A 282 4.69 1.62 -13.75
CA GLN A 282 3.59 2.46 -13.29
C GLN A 282 4.09 3.78 -12.71
N GLN A 283 5.09 3.71 -11.84
CA GLN A 283 5.65 4.88 -11.18
C GLN A 283 6.37 5.82 -12.14
N ILE A 284 7.05 5.29 -13.16
CA ILE A 284 7.70 6.12 -14.20
C ILE A 284 6.62 6.79 -15.06
N ASN A 285 5.58 6.05 -15.47
CA ASN A 285 4.47 6.61 -16.25
C ASN A 285 3.77 7.75 -15.49
N TRP A 286 3.61 7.59 -14.17
CA TRP A 286 2.96 8.59 -13.32
C TRP A 286 3.82 9.82 -13.04
N GLN A 287 5.12 9.63 -12.75
CA GLN A 287 6.04 10.70 -12.36
C GLN A 287 6.76 11.34 -13.56
N GLY A 288 6.73 10.69 -14.72
CA GLY A 288 7.37 11.15 -15.95
C GLY A 288 8.89 11.01 -15.95
N SER A 289 9.55 11.72 -16.88
CA SER A 289 10.99 11.61 -17.13
C SER A 289 11.89 11.95 -15.94
N GLU A 290 11.39 12.66 -14.93
CA GLU A 290 12.15 12.95 -13.70
C GLU A 290 12.44 11.68 -12.90
N ALA A 291 11.54 10.70 -12.96
CA ALA A 291 11.70 9.43 -12.24
C ALA A 291 12.65 8.44 -12.95
N GLU A 292 12.93 8.60 -14.25
CA GLU A 292 13.70 7.64 -15.03
C GLU A 292 15.10 7.38 -14.44
N SER A 293 15.81 8.43 -14.04
CA SER A 293 17.18 8.31 -13.50
C SER A 293 17.28 7.44 -12.26
N LEU A 294 16.21 7.39 -11.46
CA LEU A 294 16.13 6.60 -10.24
C LEU A 294 15.55 5.20 -10.50
N ARG A 295 14.48 5.12 -11.31
CA ARG A 295 13.64 3.93 -11.42
C ARG A 295 14.03 2.98 -12.55
N VAL A 296 14.59 3.49 -13.65
CA VAL A 296 15.08 2.63 -14.73
C VAL A 296 16.20 1.67 -14.27
N PRO A 297 17.20 2.09 -13.47
CA PRO A 297 18.16 1.16 -12.87
C PRO A 297 17.52 0.10 -11.96
N ARG A 298 16.46 0.45 -11.21
CA ARG A 298 15.72 -0.52 -10.40
C ARG A 298 14.98 -1.53 -11.26
N LEU A 299 14.31 -1.07 -12.32
CA LEU A 299 13.65 -1.92 -13.31
C LEU A 299 14.62 -2.95 -13.92
N VAL A 300 15.83 -2.52 -14.27
CA VAL A 300 16.90 -3.43 -14.74
C VAL A 300 17.28 -4.45 -13.65
N ARG A 301 17.51 -3.99 -12.41
CA ARG A 301 17.86 -4.87 -11.29
C ARG A 301 16.80 -5.94 -11.04
N TRP A 302 15.52 -5.60 -11.13
CA TRP A 302 14.44 -6.58 -10.97
C TRP A 302 14.52 -7.68 -12.04
N MET A 303 14.71 -7.32 -13.30
CA MET A 303 14.87 -8.28 -14.40
C MET A 303 16.13 -9.13 -14.30
N ASP A 304 17.13 -8.66 -13.59
CA ASP A 304 18.45 -9.32 -13.41
C ASP A 304 18.50 -10.14 -12.10
N GLY A 305 17.37 -10.43 -11.44
CA GLY A 305 17.29 -11.31 -10.28
C GLY A 305 17.36 -10.61 -8.92
N GLY A 306 16.96 -9.34 -8.84
CA GLY A 306 17.01 -8.58 -7.59
C GLY A 306 16.16 -9.15 -6.44
N VAL A 307 15.06 -9.86 -6.75
CA VAL A 307 14.26 -10.55 -5.72
C VAL A 307 14.92 -11.85 -5.28
N ASP A 308 15.51 -12.61 -6.20
CA ASP A 308 16.26 -13.83 -5.85
C ASP A 308 17.45 -13.51 -4.94
N GLU A 309 18.17 -12.40 -5.23
CA GLU A 309 19.23 -11.88 -4.37
C GLU A 309 18.72 -11.55 -2.96
N LEU A 310 17.54 -10.94 -2.84
CA LEU A 310 16.94 -10.64 -1.54
C LEU A 310 16.68 -11.94 -0.77
N PHE A 311 16.01 -12.91 -1.37
CA PHE A 311 15.68 -14.17 -0.71
C PHE A 311 16.92 -14.96 -0.31
N ALA A 312 17.95 -15.00 -1.15
CA ALA A 312 19.24 -15.60 -0.79
C ALA A 312 19.87 -14.93 0.44
N ASN A 313 19.78 -13.59 0.54
CA ASN A 313 20.29 -12.84 1.69
C ASN A 313 19.44 -13.02 2.97
N LEU A 314 18.20 -13.42 2.83
CA LEU A 314 17.31 -13.73 3.95
C LEU A 314 17.40 -15.20 4.41
N ASP A 315 18.10 -16.05 3.65
CA ASP A 315 18.12 -17.51 3.86
C ASP A 315 16.68 -18.10 3.84
N VAL A 316 15.86 -17.61 2.93
CA VAL A 316 14.46 -18.00 2.71
C VAL A 316 14.35 -18.65 1.33
N ASP A 317 13.67 -19.79 1.25
CA ASP A 317 13.41 -20.42 -0.05
C ASP A 317 12.32 -19.64 -0.81
N GLY A 318 12.72 -18.95 -1.87
CA GLY A 318 11.81 -18.18 -2.73
C GLY A 318 10.93 -19.03 -3.66
N ARG A 319 11.05 -20.38 -3.62
CA ARG A 319 10.30 -21.26 -4.54
C ARG A 319 8.91 -21.61 -4.03
N GLY A 320 8.65 -21.39 -2.74
CA GLY A 320 7.42 -21.89 -2.11
C GLY A 320 7.43 -23.42 -2.07
N GLY A 321 7.33 -24.02 -0.93
CA GLY A 321 7.37 -25.48 -0.78
C GLY A 321 6.18 -26.20 -1.37
#